data_b37888e0e4d71d3f3037d5ea22e1c42b
#
_entry.id   b37888e0e4d71d3f3037d5ea22e1c42b
#
_cell.length_a   1.000
_cell.length_b   1.000
_cell.length_c   1.000
_cell.angle_alpha   90.00
_cell.angle_beta   90.00
_cell.angle_gamma   90.00
#
_symmetry.space_group_name_H-M   'P 1'
#
loop_
_entity.id
_entity.type
_entity.pdbx_description
1 polymer ?
#
loop_
_entity_poly.entity_id
_entity_poly.type
_entity_poly.pdbx_seq_one_letter_code
_entity_poly.pdbx_strand_id
1 'polypeptide(L)'
;MYKNKIKKVNYPELFRTDSSPYGRTYVKWTEKWWQWVFSIPKDQSPIIDRTGENCAVGQMGPVWYLGGTTGSTFHAIRSCVIPHRKSILFPIIVSQFSRSEKPTLNNRELIRYTANDIDHFSLLQVIIDDIFLTDLSKYRIQSYFNLDIIDNNIWGIKSGPTMAASDGYWIFLKPLPMGEHKIKFQGIEPNFRTDVTYNITIN
;
A
#
# COMPACT_ATOMS: atom_id res chain seq x y z
N MET A 1 19.94 27.65 -33.84
CA MET A 1 20.32 26.39 -33.19
C MET A 1 19.40 26.14 -31.97
N TYR A 2 18.40 25.33 -32.10
CA TYR A 2 17.56 24.90 -30.96
C TYR A 2 18.36 23.87 -30.16
N LYS A 3 18.82 24.21 -28.96
CA LYS A 3 19.35 23.25 -28.01
C LYS A 3 18.14 22.46 -27.45
N ASN A 4 17.89 21.29 -27.96
CA ASN A 4 17.01 20.32 -27.32
C ASN A 4 17.58 20.04 -25.91
N LYS A 5 16.98 20.65 -24.88
CA LYS A 5 17.19 20.21 -23.50
C LYS A 5 16.57 18.82 -23.38
N ILE A 6 17.39 17.79 -23.45
CA ILE A 6 16.99 16.44 -23.04
C ILE A 6 16.51 16.58 -21.60
N LYS A 7 15.20 16.47 -21.38
CA LYS A 7 14.64 16.36 -20.02
C LYS A 7 15.28 15.15 -19.38
N LYS A 8 16.09 15.36 -18.34
CA LYS A 8 16.65 14.29 -17.53
C LYS A 8 15.47 13.55 -16.93
N VAL A 9 15.22 12.32 -17.35
CA VAL A 9 14.18 11.48 -16.77
C VAL A 9 14.62 11.16 -15.34
N ASN A 10 13.99 11.77 -14.36
CA ASN A 10 14.24 11.47 -12.95
C ASN A 10 13.45 10.21 -12.60
N TYR A 11 14.15 9.08 -12.51
CA TYR A 11 13.54 7.85 -11.99
C TYR A 11 13.09 8.05 -10.54
N PRO A 12 11.90 7.60 -10.17
CA PRO A 12 11.44 7.68 -8.79
C PRO A 12 12.37 6.86 -7.89
N GLU A 13 12.83 7.46 -6.80
CA GLU A 13 13.71 6.78 -5.86
C GLU A 13 12.89 5.94 -4.87
N LEU A 14 13.25 4.66 -4.75
CA LEU A 14 12.64 3.70 -3.83
C LEU A 14 13.58 3.39 -2.65
N PHE A 15 13.00 3.10 -1.50
CA PHE A 15 13.73 2.44 -0.43
C PHE A 15 13.94 0.97 -0.78
N ARG A 16 15.10 0.43 -0.40
CA ARG A 16 15.40 -1.00 -0.51
C ARG A 16 14.66 -1.76 0.58
N THR A 17 14.25 -2.98 0.32
CA THR A 17 13.52 -3.83 1.28
C THR A 17 14.35 -4.23 2.51
N ASP A 18 15.68 -4.20 2.40
CA ASP A 18 16.63 -4.44 3.49
C ASP A 18 17.01 -3.16 4.26
N SER A 19 16.43 -2.01 3.94
CA SER A 19 16.72 -0.73 4.59
C SER A 19 15.81 -0.48 5.80
N SER A 20 16.18 0.53 6.60
CA SER A 20 15.41 0.95 7.77
C SER A 20 15.05 2.45 7.70
N PRO A 21 14.15 2.84 6.78
CA PRO A 21 13.73 4.23 6.66
C PRO A 21 13.17 4.76 7.97
N TYR A 22 13.59 5.95 8.37
CA TYR A 22 13.11 6.61 9.60
C TYR A 22 13.26 5.75 10.86
N GLY A 23 14.32 4.92 10.94
CA GLY A 23 14.63 4.09 12.10
C GLY A 23 13.75 2.85 12.25
N ARG A 24 12.95 2.47 11.25
CA ARG A 24 12.12 1.26 11.23
C ARG A 24 12.41 0.44 9.99
N THR A 25 12.44 -0.89 10.13
CA THR A 25 12.61 -1.78 8.97
C THR A 25 11.46 -1.61 7.98
N TYR A 26 11.70 -1.94 6.71
CA TYR A 26 10.68 -1.93 5.67
C TYR A 26 9.46 -2.76 6.09
N VAL A 27 9.67 -3.95 6.65
CA VAL A 27 8.62 -4.83 7.19
C VAL A 27 7.76 -4.10 8.24
N LYS A 28 8.38 -3.39 9.18
CA LYS A 28 7.64 -2.64 10.22
C LYS A 28 6.80 -1.51 9.64
N TRP A 29 7.16 -0.95 8.50
CA TRP A 29 6.34 0.04 7.82
C TRP A 29 5.11 -0.60 7.14
N THR A 30 5.22 -1.80 6.57
CA THR A 30 4.05 -2.52 6.03
C THR A 30 3.07 -2.95 7.14
N GLU A 31 3.56 -3.35 8.30
CA GLU A 31 2.73 -3.61 9.48
C GLU A 31 1.98 -2.34 9.94
N LYS A 32 2.66 -1.17 9.93
CA LYS A 32 2.03 0.10 10.28
C LYS A 32 0.97 0.55 9.27
N TRP A 33 1.14 0.23 8.00
CA TRP A 33 0.11 0.45 7.00
C TRP A 33 -1.17 -0.33 7.34
N TRP A 34 -1.05 -1.59 7.76
CA TRP A 34 -2.19 -2.39 8.22
C TRP A 34 -2.82 -1.82 9.50
N GLN A 35 -2.00 -1.39 10.47
CA GLN A 35 -2.49 -0.72 11.67
C GLN A 35 -3.26 0.57 11.32
N TRP A 36 -2.79 1.34 10.34
CA TRP A 36 -3.48 2.50 9.81
C TRP A 36 -4.82 2.12 9.19
N VAL A 37 -4.89 1.12 8.31
CA VAL A 37 -6.13 0.67 7.68
C VAL A 37 -7.17 0.25 8.72
N PHE A 38 -6.77 -0.54 9.70
CA PHE A 38 -7.67 -1.05 10.74
C PHE A 38 -7.97 -0.06 11.87
N SER A 39 -7.32 1.11 11.89
CA SER A 39 -7.62 2.21 12.83
C SER A 39 -8.66 3.20 12.30
N ILE A 40 -9.13 3.04 11.06
CA ILE A 40 -10.05 3.98 10.40
C ILE A 40 -11.43 3.32 10.24
N PRO A 41 -12.51 3.98 10.70
CA PRO A 41 -13.87 3.51 10.48
C PRO A 41 -14.21 3.37 9.00
N LYS A 42 -15.08 2.42 8.68
CA LYS A 42 -15.44 2.05 7.29
C LYS A 42 -15.86 3.24 6.45
N ASP A 43 -16.68 4.12 6.99
CA ASP A 43 -17.21 5.31 6.30
C ASP A 43 -16.15 6.39 5.99
N GLN A 44 -15.00 6.34 6.67
CA GLN A 44 -13.87 7.24 6.45
C GLN A 44 -12.66 6.54 5.81
N SER A 45 -12.80 5.27 5.44
CA SER A 45 -11.66 4.48 4.98
C SER A 45 -11.18 4.88 3.59
N PRO A 46 -9.89 5.22 3.43
CA PRO A 46 -9.29 5.50 2.12
C PRO A 46 -9.28 4.30 1.16
N ILE A 47 -9.49 3.07 1.66
CA ILE A 47 -9.48 1.85 0.84
C ILE A 47 -10.74 1.75 -0.02
N ILE A 48 -11.90 2.18 0.50
CA ILE A 48 -13.19 2.13 -0.22
C ILE A 48 -13.56 3.47 -0.86
N ASP A 49 -12.83 4.52 -0.55
CA ASP A 49 -12.96 5.83 -1.18
C ASP A 49 -12.60 5.75 -2.67
N ARG A 50 -13.44 6.34 -3.52
CA ARG A 50 -13.24 6.33 -4.98
C ARG A 50 -12.56 7.59 -5.51
N THR A 51 -12.65 8.69 -4.78
CA THR A 51 -12.28 10.04 -5.24
C THR A 51 -11.00 10.58 -4.60
N GLY A 52 -10.61 10.06 -3.42
CA GLY A 52 -9.48 10.52 -2.63
C GLY A 52 -9.85 11.52 -1.52
N GLU A 53 -11.14 11.76 -1.27
CA GLU A 53 -11.60 12.66 -0.21
C GLU A 53 -11.08 12.26 1.17
N ASN A 54 -10.91 10.94 1.40
CA ASN A 54 -10.39 10.38 2.64
C ASN A 54 -8.87 10.16 2.65
N CYS A 55 -8.13 10.60 1.63
CA CYS A 55 -6.71 10.27 1.50
C CYS A 55 -5.83 10.79 2.65
N ALA A 56 -6.27 11.84 3.36
CA ALA A 56 -5.55 12.44 4.49
C ALA A 56 -5.94 11.84 5.85
N VAL A 57 -6.94 10.95 5.89
CA VAL A 57 -7.44 10.40 7.16
C VAL A 57 -6.38 9.48 7.80
N GLY A 58 -6.11 9.71 9.08
CA GLY A 58 -5.18 8.91 9.89
C GLY A 58 -3.70 9.02 9.51
N GLN A 59 -3.33 9.95 8.62
CA GLN A 59 -1.93 10.14 8.19
C GLN A 59 -1.09 10.78 9.30
N MET A 60 0.01 10.14 9.66
CA MET A 60 0.92 10.64 10.71
C MET A 60 2.40 10.35 10.39
N GLY A 61 3.30 11.16 10.98
CA GLY A 61 4.75 10.95 10.87
C GLY A 61 5.33 11.20 9.47
N PRO A 62 6.48 10.60 9.14
CA PRO A 62 7.22 10.90 7.91
C PRO A 62 6.73 10.14 6.68
N VAL A 63 5.84 9.15 6.84
CA VAL A 63 5.36 8.29 5.77
C VAL A 63 3.88 8.54 5.54
N TRP A 64 3.50 8.75 4.30
CA TRP A 64 2.12 8.84 3.82
C TRP A 64 1.69 7.51 3.23
N TYR A 65 0.56 7.00 3.66
CA TYR A 65 0.02 5.73 3.20
C TYR A 65 -0.99 5.95 2.07
N LEU A 66 -0.87 5.19 0.98
CA LEU A 66 -1.91 5.14 -0.03
C LEU A 66 -2.65 3.80 0.06
N GLY A 67 -3.96 3.85 -0.14
CA GLY A 67 -4.83 2.68 -0.12
C GLY A 67 -4.93 2.01 -1.50
N GLY A 68 -4.99 0.69 -1.51
CA GLY A 68 -5.47 -0.09 -2.66
C GLY A 68 -6.99 -0.06 -2.77
N THR A 69 -7.59 -1.18 -3.16
CA THR A 69 -9.03 -1.42 -3.16
C THR A 69 -9.35 -2.72 -2.38
N THR A 70 -10.63 -2.98 -2.15
CA THR A 70 -11.09 -4.22 -1.48
C THR A 70 -11.30 -5.38 -2.46
N GLY A 71 -10.60 -5.40 -3.60
CA GLY A 71 -10.76 -6.44 -4.62
C GLY A 71 -11.93 -6.21 -5.58
N SER A 72 -12.41 -4.98 -5.69
CA SER A 72 -13.52 -4.62 -6.58
C SER A 72 -13.10 -4.60 -8.05
N THR A 73 -14.08 -4.74 -8.94
CA THR A 73 -13.88 -4.72 -10.40
C THR A 73 -13.70 -3.32 -10.98
N PHE A 74 -13.79 -2.26 -10.16
CA PHE A 74 -13.66 -0.88 -10.64
C PHE A 74 -12.23 -0.34 -10.50
N HIS A 75 -11.87 0.56 -11.40
CA HIS A 75 -10.68 1.38 -11.31
C HIS A 75 -10.95 2.59 -10.41
N ALA A 76 -10.19 2.75 -9.33
CA ALA A 76 -10.29 3.92 -8.46
C ALA A 76 -9.39 5.05 -8.99
N ILE A 77 -9.95 6.24 -9.16
CA ILE A 77 -9.20 7.46 -9.53
C ILE A 77 -9.32 8.44 -8.38
N ARG A 78 -8.20 8.66 -7.67
CA ARG A 78 -8.15 9.44 -6.44
C ARG A 78 -7.29 10.68 -6.62
N SER A 79 -7.72 11.79 -6.05
CA SER A 79 -6.89 13.00 -5.92
C SER A 79 -6.43 13.16 -4.46
N CYS A 80 -5.16 13.52 -4.25
CA CYS A 80 -4.59 13.59 -2.92
C CYS A 80 -3.54 14.70 -2.84
N VAL A 81 -3.63 15.53 -1.80
CA VAL A 81 -2.59 16.52 -1.47
C VAL A 81 -1.71 15.95 -0.37
N ILE A 82 -0.42 15.84 -0.64
CA ILE A 82 0.55 15.24 0.29
C ILE A 82 1.56 16.33 0.67
N PRO A 83 1.79 16.56 1.98
CA PRO A 83 2.79 17.52 2.42
C PRO A 83 4.19 17.17 1.92
N HIS A 84 4.96 18.19 1.52
CA HIS A 84 6.35 18.04 1.11
C HIS A 84 7.17 17.22 2.12
N ARG A 85 8.17 16.51 1.64
CA ARG A 85 9.08 15.63 2.40
C ARG A 85 8.46 14.37 2.99
N LYS A 86 7.20 14.05 2.72
CA LYS A 86 6.64 12.74 3.06
C LYS A 86 7.10 11.69 2.07
N SER A 87 7.55 10.56 2.57
CA SER A 87 7.69 9.34 1.76
C SER A 87 6.33 8.67 1.60
N ILE A 88 6.15 7.90 0.52
CA ILE A 88 4.86 7.30 0.20
C ILE A 88 4.98 5.78 0.22
N LEU A 89 4.11 5.10 0.99
CA LEU A 89 4.06 3.64 1.06
C LEU A 89 2.69 3.13 0.61
N PHE A 90 2.69 2.15 -0.29
CA PHE A 90 1.46 1.48 -0.74
C PHE A 90 1.70 0.04 -1.16
N PRO A 91 0.69 -0.86 -0.99
CA PRO A 91 0.72 -2.19 -1.58
C PRO A 91 0.30 -2.15 -3.05
N ILE A 92 0.94 -2.96 -3.89
CA ILE A 92 0.46 -3.24 -5.25
C ILE A 92 -0.67 -4.26 -5.19
N ILE A 93 -0.41 -5.34 -4.48
CA ILE A 93 -1.36 -6.39 -4.11
C ILE A 93 -0.91 -6.99 -2.78
N VAL A 94 -1.86 -7.28 -1.90
CA VAL A 94 -1.54 -7.76 -0.55
C VAL A 94 -2.69 -8.56 0.03
N SER A 95 -2.35 -9.65 0.70
CA SER A 95 -3.24 -10.45 1.54
C SER A 95 -2.92 -10.24 3.02
N GLN A 96 -3.95 -10.26 3.84
CA GLN A 96 -3.82 -10.24 5.29
C GLN A 96 -4.97 -11.06 5.92
N PHE A 97 -4.61 -11.85 6.91
CA PHE A 97 -5.58 -12.52 7.80
C PHE A 97 -5.11 -12.44 9.25
N SER A 98 -6.09 -12.34 10.14
CA SER A 98 -5.88 -12.33 11.58
C SER A 98 -6.37 -13.62 12.24
N ARG A 99 -5.95 -13.84 13.48
CA ARG A 99 -6.50 -14.92 14.31
C ARG A 99 -7.97 -14.72 14.66
N SER A 100 -8.46 -13.49 14.63
CA SER A 100 -9.90 -13.21 14.80
C SER A 100 -10.72 -13.78 13.64
N GLU A 101 -10.14 -13.86 12.42
CA GLU A 101 -10.77 -14.43 11.22
C GLU A 101 -10.51 -15.92 11.07
N LYS A 102 -9.34 -16.39 11.48
CA LYS A 102 -8.86 -17.77 11.32
C LYS A 102 -8.40 -18.33 12.67
N PRO A 103 -9.28 -18.52 13.64
CA PRO A 103 -8.92 -18.87 15.02
C PRO A 103 -8.28 -20.26 15.18
N THR A 104 -8.51 -21.15 14.22
CA THR A 104 -7.97 -22.52 14.23
C THR A 104 -6.54 -22.62 13.68
N LEU A 105 -6.08 -21.62 12.92
CA LEU A 105 -4.75 -21.65 12.33
C LEU A 105 -3.70 -21.25 13.37
N ASN A 106 -2.58 -21.99 13.46
CA ASN A 106 -1.41 -21.56 14.20
C ASN A 106 -0.63 -20.49 13.41
N ASN A 107 0.45 -19.94 13.99
CA ASN A 107 1.21 -18.84 13.38
C ASN A 107 1.78 -19.18 12.00
N ARG A 108 2.34 -20.40 11.84
CA ARG A 108 2.94 -20.85 10.56
C ARG A 108 1.87 -21.06 9.50
N GLU A 109 0.74 -21.62 9.90
CA GLU A 109 -0.40 -21.83 9.01
C GLU A 109 -1.00 -20.51 8.55
N LEU A 110 -1.14 -19.52 9.44
CA LEU A 110 -1.65 -18.20 9.09
C LEU A 110 -0.72 -17.47 8.10
N ILE A 111 0.60 -17.52 8.32
CA ILE A 111 1.61 -16.98 7.40
C ILE A 111 1.53 -17.68 6.04
N ARG A 112 1.41 -19.01 6.02
CA ARG A 112 1.28 -19.75 4.77
C ARG A 112 -0.03 -19.46 4.05
N TYR A 113 -1.10 -19.25 4.78
CA TYR A 113 -2.41 -18.91 4.22
C TYR A 113 -2.34 -17.60 3.44
N THR A 114 -1.74 -16.54 4.01
CA THR A 114 -1.55 -15.27 3.31
C THR A 114 -0.61 -15.38 2.11
N ALA A 115 0.44 -16.20 2.21
CA ALA A 115 1.40 -16.40 1.11
C ALA A 115 0.75 -17.10 -0.09
N ASN A 116 -0.10 -18.11 0.16
CA ASN A 116 -0.80 -18.83 -0.90
C ASN A 116 -1.70 -17.91 -1.74
N ASP A 117 -2.34 -16.91 -1.13
CA ASP A 117 -3.13 -15.94 -1.88
C ASP A 117 -2.27 -15.13 -2.85
N ILE A 118 -1.04 -14.79 -2.43
CA ILE A 118 -0.12 -13.95 -3.22
C ILE A 118 0.68 -14.75 -4.25
N ASP A 119 0.83 -16.06 -4.09
CA ASP A 119 1.62 -16.90 -5.00
C ASP A 119 1.03 -17.01 -6.43
N HIS A 120 -0.23 -16.63 -6.61
CA HIS A 120 -0.98 -16.81 -7.86
C HIS A 120 -1.30 -15.51 -8.59
N PHE A 121 -0.57 -14.42 -8.34
CA PHE A 121 -0.77 -13.18 -9.10
C PHE A 121 -0.46 -13.38 -10.59
N SER A 122 -1.23 -12.70 -11.43
CA SER A 122 -1.06 -12.71 -12.89
C SER A 122 -0.52 -11.38 -13.42
N LEU A 123 -0.63 -10.30 -12.64
CA LEU A 123 -0.12 -8.99 -13.00
C LEU A 123 0.39 -8.24 -11.77
N LEU A 124 1.58 -7.66 -11.89
CA LEU A 124 2.08 -6.58 -11.05
C LEU A 124 2.53 -5.43 -11.95
N GLN A 125 1.97 -4.26 -11.74
CA GLN A 125 2.33 -3.06 -12.49
C GLN A 125 2.35 -1.83 -11.59
N VAL A 126 3.37 -1.00 -11.73
CA VAL A 126 3.44 0.33 -11.12
C VAL A 126 4.00 1.32 -12.13
N ILE A 127 3.33 2.45 -12.27
CA ILE A 127 3.73 3.57 -13.13
C ILE A 127 3.73 4.83 -12.26
N ILE A 128 4.83 5.57 -12.27
CA ILE A 128 4.99 6.83 -11.55
C ILE A 128 5.49 7.88 -12.55
N ASP A 129 4.70 8.92 -12.76
CA ASP A 129 5.01 9.99 -13.73
C ASP A 129 5.43 9.45 -15.10
N ASP A 130 4.61 8.51 -15.62
CA ASP A 130 4.81 7.80 -16.88
C ASP A 130 6.03 6.84 -16.91
N ILE A 131 6.72 6.64 -15.79
CA ILE A 131 7.83 5.70 -15.66
C ILE A 131 7.32 4.37 -15.11
N PHE A 132 7.50 3.30 -15.88
CA PHE A 132 7.23 1.93 -15.43
C PHE A 132 8.32 1.46 -14.48
N LEU A 133 7.92 1.00 -13.28
CA LEU A 133 8.85 0.33 -12.38
C LEU A 133 9.07 -1.11 -12.81
N THR A 134 10.33 -1.54 -12.79
CA THR A 134 10.75 -2.91 -13.11
C THR A 134 11.13 -3.68 -11.85
N ASP A 135 11.36 -4.99 -11.99
CA ASP A 135 11.84 -5.87 -10.91
C ASP A 135 10.95 -5.85 -9.66
N LEU A 136 9.63 -5.77 -9.84
CA LEU A 136 8.68 -5.66 -8.75
C LEU A 136 8.69 -6.88 -7.81
N SER A 137 9.12 -8.04 -8.29
CA SER A 137 9.23 -9.27 -7.49
C SER A 137 10.11 -9.13 -6.25
N LYS A 138 11.12 -8.26 -6.27
CA LYS A 138 12.01 -8.01 -5.13
C LYS A 138 11.36 -7.24 -3.97
N TYR A 139 10.18 -6.71 -4.18
CA TYR A 139 9.43 -5.94 -3.17
C TYR A 139 8.34 -6.76 -2.47
N ARG A 140 8.41 -8.10 -2.53
CA ARG A 140 7.54 -8.96 -1.73
C ARG A 140 7.97 -8.90 -0.26
N ILE A 141 7.02 -8.63 0.61
CA ILE A 141 7.20 -8.54 2.07
C ILE A 141 6.18 -9.41 2.76
N GLN A 142 6.67 -10.29 3.62
CA GLN A 142 5.86 -11.09 4.52
C GLN A 142 6.07 -10.61 5.96
N SER A 143 5.01 -10.57 6.76
CA SER A 143 5.06 -10.17 8.16
C SER A 143 4.08 -10.94 9.04
N TYR A 144 4.40 -10.99 10.34
CA TYR A 144 3.52 -11.49 11.40
C TYR A 144 3.59 -10.51 12.57
N PHE A 145 2.45 -9.93 12.97
CA PHE A 145 2.43 -8.76 13.83
C PHE A 145 1.18 -8.65 14.68
N ASN A 146 1.27 -7.85 15.74
CA ASN A 146 0.11 -7.45 16.52
C ASN A 146 -0.73 -6.44 15.73
N LEU A 147 -2.03 -6.68 15.67
CA LEU A 147 -3.01 -5.83 15.04
C LEU A 147 -4.12 -5.52 16.04
N ASP A 148 -4.49 -4.25 16.13
CA ASP A 148 -5.64 -3.81 16.91
C ASP A 148 -6.76 -3.39 15.95
N ILE A 149 -7.86 -4.15 15.97
CA ILE A 149 -8.98 -3.98 15.05
C ILE A 149 -10.06 -3.16 15.76
N ILE A 150 -10.45 -2.02 15.18
CA ILE A 150 -11.54 -1.20 15.74
C ILE A 150 -12.91 -1.75 15.36
N ASP A 151 -13.95 -1.34 16.09
CA ASP A 151 -15.31 -1.49 15.66
C ASP A 151 -15.56 -0.75 14.34
N ASN A 152 -16.57 -1.19 13.57
CA ASN A 152 -16.90 -0.59 12.27
C ASN A 152 -15.73 -0.56 11.27
N ASN A 153 -14.80 -1.56 11.31
CA ASN A 153 -13.76 -1.69 10.29
C ASN A 153 -14.33 -2.09 8.93
N ILE A 154 -13.55 -1.89 7.85
CA ILE A 154 -14.04 -2.06 6.46
C ILE A 154 -14.48 -3.48 6.10
N TRP A 155 -13.97 -4.50 6.81
CA TRP A 155 -14.30 -5.92 6.55
C TRP A 155 -15.31 -6.49 7.54
N GLY A 156 -15.76 -5.71 8.56
CA GLY A 156 -16.68 -6.19 9.60
C GLY A 156 -16.10 -7.31 10.48
N ILE A 157 -14.77 -7.37 10.60
CA ILE A 157 -14.06 -8.33 11.44
C ILE A 157 -14.27 -7.94 12.91
N LYS A 158 -14.36 -8.93 13.79
CA LYS A 158 -14.49 -8.73 15.23
C LYS A 158 -13.34 -7.84 15.76
N SER A 159 -13.70 -6.76 16.45
CA SER A 159 -12.76 -5.82 17.04
C SER A 159 -11.96 -6.42 18.21
N GLY A 160 -10.84 -5.77 18.51
CA GLY A 160 -9.93 -6.09 19.59
C GLY A 160 -8.52 -6.44 19.13
N PRO A 161 -7.61 -6.65 20.09
CA PRO A 161 -6.23 -7.03 19.79
C PRO A 161 -6.15 -8.46 19.26
N THR A 162 -5.36 -8.66 18.21
CA THR A 162 -5.16 -9.96 17.56
C THR A 162 -3.77 -10.06 16.96
N MET A 163 -3.35 -11.27 16.62
CA MET A 163 -2.19 -11.50 15.77
C MET A 163 -2.63 -11.62 14.32
N ALA A 164 -1.90 -11.00 13.42
CA ALA A 164 -2.15 -11.03 11.98
C ALA A 164 -0.90 -11.45 11.22
N ALA A 165 -1.10 -12.09 10.08
CA ALA A 165 -0.08 -12.30 9.06
C ALA A 165 -0.44 -11.49 7.80
N SER A 166 0.57 -11.06 7.08
CA SER A 166 0.40 -10.42 5.77
C SER A 166 1.51 -10.86 4.82
N ASP A 167 1.18 -10.98 3.55
CA ASP A 167 2.13 -11.16 2.45
C ASP A 167 1.69 -10.28 1.27
N GLY A 168 2.64 -9.76 0.50
CA GLY A 168 2.31 -8.94 -0.67
C GLY A 168 3.47 -8.13 -1.21
N TYR A 169 3.18 -7.41 -2.28
CA TYR A 169 4.16 -6.58 -2.99
C TYR A 169 3.94 -5.11 -2.66
N TRP A 170 5.00 -4.45 -2.20
CA TRP A 170 4.96 -3.12 -1.62
C TRP A 170 5.90 -2.15 -2.30
N ILE A 171 5.48 -0.92 -2.49
CA ILE A 171 6.34 0.16 -2.97
C ILE A 171 6.48 1.21 -1.88
N PHE A 172 7.73 1.55 -1.57
CA PHE A 172 8.08 2.59 -0.63
C PHE A 172 8.93 3.66 -1.32
N LEU A 173 8.26 4.72 -1.74
CA LEU A 173 8.88 5.87 -2.41
C LEU A 173 9.56 6.78 -1.41
N LYS A 174 10.75 7.27 -1.76
CA LYS A 174 11.31 8.45 -1.13
C LYS A 174 10.46 9.69 -1.46
N PRO A 175 10.62 10.81 -0.73
CA PRO A 175 9.84 12.00 -0.98
C PRO A 175 9.93 12.45 -2.45
N LEU A 176 8.78 12.67 -3.06
CA LEU A 176 8.69 13.26 -4.39
C LEU A 176 8.97 14.77 -4.34
N PRO A 177 9.43 15.38 -5.42
CA PRO A 177 9.54 16.83 -5.54
C PRO A 177 8.18 17.52 -5.36
N MET A 178 8.19 18.83 -5.09
CA MET A 178 6.96 19.63 -5.12
C MET A 178 6.39 19.69 -6.53
N GLY A 179 5.07 19.61 -6.64
CA GLY A 179 4.33 19.65 -7.91
C GLY A 179 3.33 18.53 -8.08
N GLU A 180 2.87 18.35 -9.30
CA GLU A 180 1.88 17.33 -9.67
C GLU A 180 2.58 16.02 -10.03
N HIS A 181 2.05 14.92 -9.51
CA HIS A 181 2.52 13.57 -9.74
C HIS A 181 1.36 12.63 -10.02
N LYS A 182 1.63 11.54 -10.75
CA LYS A 182 0.67 10.49 -10.98
C LYS A 182 1.26 9.13 -10.60
N ILE A 183 0.58 8.42 -9.70
CA ILE A 183 0.93 7.05 -9.32
C ILE A 183 -0.20 6.12 -9.76
N LYS A 184 0.10 5.18 -10.65
CA LYS A 184 -0.82 4.12 -11.03
C LYS A 184 -0.25 2.78 -10.60
N PHE A 185 -1.05 1.94 -9.97
CA PHE A 185 -0.66 0.58 -9.64
C PHE A 185 -1.80 -0.41 -9.84
N GLN A 186 -1.43 -1.60 -10.30
CA GLN A 186 -2.33 -2.71 -10.53
C GLN A 186 -1.70 -4.00 -10.00
N GLY A 187 -2.51 -4.78 -9.29
CA GLY A 187 -2.21 -6.16 -8.91
C GLY A 187 -3.43 -7.03 -9.22
N ILE A 188 -3.23 -8.15 -9.89
CA ILE A 188 -4.30 -9.07 -10.27
C ILE A 188 -3.91 -10.48 -9.84
N GLU A 189 -4.81 -11.13 -9.11
CA GLU A 189 -4.83 -12.56 -8.84
C GLU A 189 -6.21 -13.13 -9.19
N PRO A 190 -6.42 -14.45 -9.20
CA PRO A 190 -7.66 -15.05 -9.70
C PRO A 190 -8.95 -14.49 -9.11
N ASN A 191 -8.93 -14.13 -7.82
CA ASN A 191 -10.12 -13.71 -7.08
C ASN A 191 -10.04 -12.27 -6.53
N PHE A 192 -8.96 -11.55 -6.83
CA PHE A 192 -8.72 -10.22 -6.27
C PHE A 192 -8.02 -9.31 -7.28
N ARG A 193 -8.46 -8.06 -7.35
CA ARG A 193 -7.85 -7.04 -8.18
C ARG A 193 -7.69 -5.73 -7.42
N THR A 194 -6.49 -5.20 -7.44
CA THR A 194 -6.21 -3.79 -7.13
C THR A 194 -5.99 -3.04 -8.43
N ASP A 195 -6.68 -1.92 -8.63
CA ASP A 195 -6.50 -1.04 -9.79
C ASP A 195 -6.77 0.40 -9.38
N VAL A 196 -5.70 1.18 -9.20
CA VAL A 196 -5.78 2.53 -8.63
C VAL A 196 -4.89 3.50 -9.40
N THR A 197 -5.41 4.69 -9.64
CA THR A 197 -4.65 5.87 -10.05
C THR A 197 -4.80 6.96 -8.99
N TYR A 198 -3.68 7.47 -8.50
CA TYR A 198 -3.60 8.66 -7.67
C TYR A 198 -3.05 9.83 -8.48
N ASN A 199 -3.82 10.94 -8.56
CA ASN A 199 -3.33 12.25 -8.94
C ASN A 199 -2.90 12.96 -7.65
N ILE A 200 -1.62 13.22 -7.51
CA ILE A 200 -1.00 13.69 -6.25
C ILE A 200 -0.45 15.09 -6.47
N THR A 201 -0.78 16.01 -5.56
CA THR A 201 -0.13 17.31 -5.45
C THR A 201 0.79 17.28 -4.22
N ILE A 202 2.09 17.49 -4.41
CA ILE A 202 3.07 17.67 -3.33
C ILE A 202 3.23 19.16 -3.07
N ASN A 203 2.92 19.62 -1.84
CA ASN A 203 2.98 21.05 -1.44
C ASN A 203 3.72 21.30 -0.13
#